data_f12d0a5afae38d8caef1a1e1e693a5e9
#
_entry.id   f12d0a5afae38d8caef1a1e1e693a5e9
#
_cell.length_a   1.000
_cell.length_b   1.000
_cell.length_c   1.000
_cell.angle_alpha   90.00
_cell.angle_beta   90.00
_cell.angle_gamma   90.00
#
_symmetry.space_group_name_H-M   'P 1'
#
loop_
_entity.id
_entity.type
_entity.pdbx_description
1 polymer ?
#
loop_
_entity_poly.entity_id
_entity_poly.type
_entity_poly.pdbx_seq_one_letter_code
_entity_poly.pdbx_strand_id
1 'polypeptide(L)'
;MEKKKLLKNKIVDTLPMLYLETVILMVLGQFLGSFILGIPVGIAIVAHPQLQKSAFLNTALMYVIFLGIWAVALFWILIKKRNRPILQAVGTKPQGNNGKYLLLGLVLGFALNGICILVAWLHHDIALTYDAIHPLWFVVVFLTVFIQSSAEELLCRGFLYQKLRRSYKNPVVAIVGNSLLFALLHLANHGVTILSVLNIFLVGILFSLMVYYMDSLWLSLIHISE
;
A
#
# COMPACT_ATOMS: atom_id res chain seq x y z
N MET A 1 28.32 -8.84 11.27
CA MET A 1 27.87 -9.03 9.88
C MET A 1 28.06 -7.71 9.13
N GLU A 2 29.04 -7.64 8.23
CA GLU A 2 29.38 -6.45 7.45
C GLU A 2 28.17 -6.06 6.58
N LYS A 3 27.55 -4.91 6.88
CA LYS A 3 26.58 -4.27 5.97
C LYS A 3 27.38 -3.90 4.71
N LYS A 4 27.33 -4.72 3.65
CA LYS A 4 27.82 -4.31 2.33
C LYS A 4 27.21 -2.96 2.03
N LYS A 5 28.01 -1.89 2.15
CA LYS A 5 27.64 -0.53 1.73
C LYS A 5 27.29 -0.62 0.25
N LEU A 6 26.00 -0.63 -0.06
CA LEU A 6 25.55 -0.44 -1.43
C LEU A 6 26.09 0.90 -1.89
N LEU A 7 26.92 0.88 -2.92
CA LEU A 7 27.54 2.07 -3.51
C LEU A 7 26.42 3.07 -3.83
N LYS A 8 26.44 4.20 -3.14
CA LYS A 8 25.52 5.32 -3.35
C LYS A 8 25.83 5.92 -4.72
N ASN A 9 24.93 5.79 -5.67
CA ASN A 9 25.02 6.54 -6.91
C ASN A 9 24.52 7.96 -6.66
N LYS A 10 25.40 8.96 -6.66
CA LYS A 10 25.12 10.35 -6.28
C LYS A 10 23.92 11.00 -7.00
N ILE A 11 23.58 10.54 -8.20
CA ILE A 11 22.46 11.07 -8.99
C ILE A 11 21.19 10.28 -8.75
N VAL A 12 21.26 8.96 -8.79
CA VAL A 12 20.08 8.05 -8.78
C VAL A 12 19.48 7.88 -7.38
N ASP A 13 20.24 8.17 -6.31
CA ASP A 13 19.78 8.02 -4.92
C ASP A 13 19.40 9.36 -4.27
N THR A 14 19.10 10.38 -5.07
CA THR A 14 18.52 11.66 -4.58
C THR A 14 17.02 11.50 -4.34
N LEU A 15 16.46 12.28 -3.42
CA LEU A 15 15.05 12.21 -3.06
C LEU A 15 14.11 12.33 -4.29
N PRO A 16 14.29 13.32 -5.21
CA PRO A 16 13.42 13.43 -6.38
C PRO A 16 13.49 12.21 -7.30
N MET A 17 14.69 11.64 -7.49
CA MET A 17 14.86 10.47 -8.36
C MET A 17 14.25 9.20 -7.75
N LEU A 18 14.31 9.05 -6.41
CA LEU A 18 13.65 7.95 -5.71
C LEU A 18 12.13 8.09 -5.77
N TYR A 19 11.62 9.30 -5.69
CA TYR A 19 10.19 9.59 -5.89
C TYR A 19 9.75 9.23 -7.31
N LEU A 20 10.48 9.73 -8.31
CA LEU A 20 10.19 9.44 -9.71
C LEU A 20 10.20 7.93 -9.99
N GLU A 21 11.23 7.21 -9.50
CA GLU A 21 11.32 5.76 -9.65
C GLU A 21 10.12 5.04 -9.02
N THR A 22 9.70 5.45 -7.83
CA THR A 22 8.55 4.86 -7.13
C THR A 22 7.23 5.13 -7.87
N VAL A 23 7.02 6.38 -8.33
CA VAL A 23 5.83 6.75 -9.11
C VAL A 23 5.77 5.97 -10.43
N ILE A 24 6.89 5.84 -11.13
CA ILE A 24 6.96 5.05 -12.37
C ILE A 24 6.58 3.59 -12.09
N LEU A 25 7.10 2.98 -11.04
CA LEU A 25 6.76 1.60 -10.68
C LEU A 25 5.26 1.44 -10.37
N MET A 26 4.68 2.42 -9.66
CA MET A 26 3.25 2.42 -9.36
C MET A 26 2.41 2.54 -10.63
N VAL A 27 2.69 3.52 -11.48
CA VAL A 27 1.93 3.76 -12.72
C VAL A 27 2.04 2.56 -13.67
N LEU A 28 3.25 2.04 -13.88
CA LEU A 28 3.46 0.85 -14.71
C LEU A 28 2.74 -0.38 -14.13
N GLY A 29 2.76 -0.53 -12.81
CA GLY A 29 2.08 -1.62 -12.12
C GLY A 29 0.56 -1.54 -12.26
N GLN A 30 -0.03 -0.38 -12.02
CA GLN A 30 -1.47 -0.17 -12.21
C GLN A 30 -1.89 -0.37 -13.69
N PHE A 31 -1.08 0.13 -14.63
CA PHE A 31 -1.33 -0.07 -16.04
C PHE A 31 -1.30 -1.56 -16.40
N LEU A 32 -0.28 -2.30 -15.94
CA LEU A 32 -0.17 -3.73 -16.19
C LEU A 32 -1.34 -4.51 -15.58
N GLY A 33 -1.71 -4.21 -14.33
CA GLY A 33 -2.84 -4.84 -13.65
C GLY A 33 -4.16 -4.56 -14.37
N SER A 34 -4.39 -3.31 -14.76
CA SER A 34 -5.57 -2.91 -15.53
C SER A 34 -5.62 -3.57 -16.90
N PHE A 35 -4.49 -3.73 -17.58
CA PHE A 35 -4.42 -4.38 -18.88
C PHE A 35 -4.72 -5.89 -18.78
N ILE A 36 -4.07 -6.58 -17.84
CA ILE A 36 -4.22 -8.03 -17.68
C ILE A 36 -5.62 -8.42 -17.20
N LEU A 37 -6.18 -7.66 -16.25
CA LEU A 37 -7.47 -7.98 -15.62
C LEU A 37 -8.63 -7.24 -16.28
N GLY A 38 -8.43 -6.02 -16.73
CA GLY A 38 -9.47 -5.19 -17.33
C GLY A 38 -9.91 -5.69 -18.70
N ILE A 39 -9.00 -6.21 -19.53
CA ILE A 39 -9.37 -6.74 -20.86
C ILE A 39 -10.30 -7.96 -20.76
N PRO A 40 -9.95 -9.04 -20.01
CA PRO A 40 -10.86 -10.19 -19.86
C PRO A 40 -12.20 -9.81 -19.27
N VAL A 41 -12.21 -8.91 -18.28
CA VAL A 41 -13.45 -8.44 -17.66
C VAL A 41 -14.26 -7.58 -18.62
N GLY A 42 -13.61 -6.71 -19.39
CA GLY A 42 -14.27 -5.94 -20.44
C GLY A 42 -14.98 -6.84 -21.46
N ILE A 43 -14.31 -7.91 -21.92
CA ILE A 43 -14.90 -8.93 -22.81
C ILE A 43 -16.10 -9.60 -22.11
N ALA A 44 -15.98 -9.98 -20.84
CA ALA A 44 -17.07 -10.58 -20.08
C ALA A 44 -18.27 -9.63 -19.94
N ILE A 45 -18.04 -8.33 -19.70
CA ILE A 45 -19.11 -7.32 -19.62
C ILE A 45 -19.81 -7.14 -20.97
N VAL A 46 -19.09 -7.18 -22.08
CA VAL A 46 -19.71 -7.13 -23.42
C VAL A 46 -20.61 -8.35 -23.65
N ALA A 47 -20.18 -9.53 -23.22
CA ALA A 47 -21.00 -10.76 -23.32
C ALA A 47 -22.17 -10.78 -22.32
N HIS A 48 -22.00 -10.17 -21.14
CA HIS A 48 -22.96 -10.16 -20.04
C HIS A 48 -23.09 -8.75 -19.44
N PRO A 49 -23.85 -7.81 -20.05
CA PRO A 49 -23.92 -6.41 -19.64
C PRO A 49 -24.38 -6.18 -18.19
N GLN A 50 -25.11 -7.15 -17.59
CA GLN A 50 -25.50 -7.10 -16.19
C GLN A 50 -24.30 -7.07 -15.23
N LEU A 51 -23.12 -7.58 -15.64
CA LEU A 51 -21.89 -7.58 -14.83
C LEU A 51 -21.39 -6.15 -14.54
N GLN A 52 -21.63 -5.22 -15.46
CA GLN A 52 -21.23 -3.81 -15.27
C GLN A 52 -21.89 -3.17 -14.03
N LYS A 53 -23.11 -3.62 -13.67
CA LYS A 53 -23.86 -3.12 -12.51
C LYS A 53 -23.49 -3.85 -11.21
N SER A 54 -22.62 -4.86 -11.28
CA SER A 54 -22.22 -5.61 -10.08
C SER A 54 -21.28 -4.78 -9.22
N ALA A 55 -21.77 -4.30 -8.09
CA ALA A 55 -20.93 -3.61 -7.08
C ALA A 55 -19.78 -4.51 -6.61
N PHE A 56 -20.06 -5.81 -6.40
CA PHE A 56 -19.04 -6.80 -6.04
C PHE A 56 -17.90 -6.88 -7.05
N LEU A 57 -18.22 -7.02 -8.35
CA LEU A 57 -17.20 -7.13 -9.40
C LEU A 57 -16.38 -5.84 -9.50
N ASN A 58 -17.05 -4.69 -9.47
CA ASN A 58 -16.38 -3.39 -9.58
C ASN A 58 -15.44 -3.15 -8.39
N THR A 59 -15.88 -3.45 -7.16
CA THR A 59 -15.05 -3.33 -5.96
C THR A 59 -13.87 -4.30 -6.01
N ALA A 60 -14.09 -5.57 -6.33
CA ALA A 60 -13.01 -6.54 -6.42
C ALA A 60 -11.96 -6.15 -7.47
N LEU A 61 -12.40 -5.66 -8.64
CA LEU A 61 -11.49 -5.21 -9.71
C LEU A 61 -10.68 -3.99 -9.31
N MET A 62 -11.31 -3.02 -8.66
CA MET A 62 -10.65 -1.79 -8.19
C MET A 62 -9.40 -2.10 -7.37
N TYR A 63 -9.45 -3.16 -6.57
CA TYR A 63 -8.35 -3.52 -5.68
C TYR A 63 -7.41 -4.59 -6.25
N VAL A 64 -7.94 -5.57 -6.98
CA VAL A 64 -7.10 -6.68 -7.48
C VAL A 64 -6.12 -6.24 -8.57
N ILE A 65 -6.37 -5.14 -9.28
CA ILE A 65 -5.43 -4.57 -10.27
C ILE A 65 -4.07 -4.21 -9.65
N PHE A 66 -4.02 -4.01 -8.33
CA PHE A 66 -2.76 -3.76 -7.59
C PHE A 66 -1.79 -4.95 -7.62
N LEU A 67 -2.22 -6.15 -8.04
CA LEU A 67 -1.31 -7.26 -8.37
C LEU A 67 -0.27 -6.87 -9.42
N GLY A 68 -0.63 -5.97 -10.34
CA GLY A 68 0.32 -5.44 -11.32
C GLY A 68 1.46 -4.65 -10.67
N ILE A 69 1.18 -3.91 -9.58
CA ILE A 69 2.22 -3.22 -8.80
C ILE A 69 3.16 -4.24 -8.16
N TRP A 70 2.62 -5.32 -7.57
CA TRP A 70 3.42 -6.41 -7.05
C TRP A 70 4.36 -6.99 -8.12
N ALA A 71 3.82 -7.30 -9.30
CA ALA A 71 4.57 -7.89 -10.39
C ALA A 71 5.71 -6.95 -10.85
N VAL A 72 5.41 -5.68 -11.13
CA VAL A 72 6.39 -4.71 -11.61
C VAL A 72 7.44 -4.40 -10.55
N ALA A 73 7.04 -4.20 -9.28
CA ALA A 73 7.97 -3.90 -8.20
C ALA A 73 8.92 -5.07 -7.93
N LEU A 74 8.41 -6.30 -7.84
CA LEU A 74 9.24 -7.48 -7.65
C LEU A 74 10.18 -7.71 -8.82
N PHE A 75 9.69 -7.60 -10.05
CA PHE A 75 10.53 -7.70 -11.26
C PHE A 75 11.67 -6.68 -11.20
N TRP A 76 11.37 -5.42 -10.91
CA TRP A 76 12.38 -4.37 -10.80
C TRP A 76 13.40 -4.61 -9.68
N ILE A 77 12.95 -5.11 -8.52
CA ILE A 77 13.83 -5.46 -7.42
C ILE A 77 14.76 -6.62 -7.81
N LEU A 78 14.24 -7.61 -8.52
CA LEU A 78 15.01 -8.80 -8.91
C LEU A 78 16.07 -8.52 -9.98
N ILE A 79 15.73 -7.73 -11.01
CA ILE A 79 16.68 -7.43 -12.11
C ILE A 79 17.78 -6.46 -11.67
N LYS A 80 17.50 -5.53 -10.77
CA LYS A 80 18.51 -4.61 -10.23
C LYS A 80 19.18 -5.18 -8.99
N LYS A 81 20.39 -5.75 -9.14
CA LYS A 81 21.17 -6.34 -8.04
C LYS A 81 21.25 -5.44 -6.79
N ARG A 82 21.33 -4.11 -6.98
CA ARG A 82 21.37 -3.13 -5.87
C ARG A 82 20.06 -3.06 -5.06
N ASN A 83 18.94 -3.47 -5.64
CA ASN A 83 17.64 -3.45 -4.98
C ASN A 83 17.32 -4.77 -4.25
N ARG A 84 18.00 -5.86 -4.58
CA ARG A 84 17.76 -7.19 -3.97
C ARG A 84 17.74 -7.23 -2.44
N PRO A 85 18.54 -6.43 -1.69
CA PRO A 85 18.41 -6.38 -0.23
C PRO A 85 17.04 -5.92 0.28
N ILE A 86 16.21 -5.28 -0.57
CA ILE A 86 14.82 -4.92 -0.24
C ILE A 86 13.99 -6.17 0.03
N LEU A 87 14.21 -7.26 -0.73
CA LEU A 87 13.53 -8.54 -0.48
C LEU A 87 13.75 -9.08 0.94
N GLN A 88 14.90 -8.76 1.53
CA GLN A 88 15.17 -9.16 2.91
C GLN A 88 14.35 -8.34 3.92
N ALA A 89 14.10 -7.06 3.63
CA ALA A 89 13.28 -6.20 4.49
C ALA A 89 11.77 -6.53 4.39
N VAL A 90 11.33 -7.01 3.23
CA VAL A 90 9.93 -7.42 2.99
C VAL A 90 9.64 -8.83 3.51
N GLY A 91 10.66 -9.71 3.46
CA GLY A 91 10.54 -11.11 3.87
C GLY A 91 10.59 -11.30 5.39
N THR A 92 10.80 -12.55 5.81
CA THR A 92 10.79 -12.97 7.22
C THR A 92 12.10 -12.73 7.98
N LYS A 93 13.10 -12.06 7.36
CA LYS A 93 14.38 -11.77 8.03
C LYS A 93 14.31 -10.73 9.15
N PRO A 94 13.55 -9.61 9.01
CA PRO A 94 13.30 -8.70 10.12
C PRO A 94 12.56 -9.43 11.25
N GLN A 95 12.97 -9.24 12.50
CA GLN A 95 12.35 -9.92 13.66
C GLN A 95 10.87 -9.54 13.81
N GLY A 96 10.51 -8.32 13.40
CA GLY A 96 9.15 -7.81 13.42
C GLY A 96 8.25 -8.36 12.30
N ASN A 97 8.81 -8.97 11.25
CA ASN A 97 8.01 -9.56 10.18
C ASN A 97 7.58 -10.99 10.55
N ASN A 98 6.59 -11.10 11.40
CA ASN A 98 6.04 -12.36 11.89
C ASN A 98 4.51 -12.29 12.02
N GLY A 99 3.87 -13.46 12.16
CA GLY A 99 2.42 -13.56 12.21
C GLY A 99 1.77 -12.81 13.39
N LYS A 100 2.48 -12.63 14.52
CA LYS A 100 1.96 -11.88 15.67
C LYS A 100 1.81 -10.40 15.33
N TYR A 101 2.83 -9.80 14.70
CA TYR A 101 2.77 -8.39 14.29
C TYR A 101 1.81 -8.17 13.12
N LEU A 102 1.67 -9.15 12.21
CA LEU A 102 0.63 -9.09 11.17
C LEU A 102 -0.77 -9.08 11.81
N LEU A 103 -1.03 -9.98 12.74
CA LEU A 103 -2.32 -10.03 13.45
C LEU A 103 -2.56 -8.76 14.28
N LEU A 104 -1.53 -8.27 15.00
CA LEU A 104 -1.62 -7.03 15.74
C LEU A 104 -1.95 -5.86 14.80
N GLY A 105 -1.31 -5.82 13.63
CA GLY A 105 -1.63 -4.87 12.59
C GLY A 105 -3.11 -4.92 12.22
N LEU A 106 -3.60 -6.07 11.80
CA LEU A 106 -5.01 -6.22 11.42
C LEU A 106 -5.96 -5.77 12.53
N VAL A 107 -5.72 -6.17 13.78
CA VAL A 107 -6.54 -5.75 14.94
C VAL A 107 -6.52 -4.24 15.12
N LEU A 108 -5.34 -3.61 15.05
CA LEU A 108 -5.23 -2.15 15.15
C LEU A 108 -5.94 -1.43 13.99
N GLY A 109 -5.84 -1.93 12.77
CA GLY A 109 -6.54 -1.38 11.61
C GLY A 109 -8.06 -1.43 11.79
N PHE A 110 -8.60 -2.60 12.15
CA PHE A 110 -10.03 -2.73 12.44
C PHE A 110 -10.47 -1.84 13.63
N ALA A 111 -9.66 -1.71 14.68
CA ALA A 111 -9.98 -0.86 15.81
C ALA A 111 -10.01 0.63 15.42
N LEU A 112 -9.03 1.10 14.66
CA LEU A 112 -8.98 2.49 14.19
C LEU A 112 -10.17 2.83 13.27
N ASN A 113 -10.46 1.96 12.28
CA ASN A 113 -11.62 2.15 11.41
C ASN A 113 -12.93 2.08 12.19
N GLY A 114 -13.06 1.13 13.14
CA GLY A 114 -14.23 1.02 14.00
C GLY A 114 -14.46 2.28 14.86
N ILE A 115 -13.39 2.90 15.36
CA ILE A 115 -13.47 4.17 16.10
C ILE A 115 -13.94 5.29 15.17
N CYS A 116 -13.40 5.39 13.95
CA CYS A 116 -13.83 6.39 12.97
C CYS A 116 -15.30 6.24 12.62
N ILE A 117 -15.78 5.01 12.35
CA ILE A 117 -17.18 4.71 12.08
C ILE A 117 -18.05 5.08 13.29
N LEU A 118 -17.62 4.73 14.50
CA LEU A 118 -18.36 5.06 15.74
C LEU A 118 -18.48 6.56 15.92
N VAL A 119 -17.40 7.32 15.72
CA VAL A 119 -17.41 8.78 15.81
C VAL A 119 -18.35 9.39 14.76
N ALA A 120 -18.26 8.99 13.50
CA ALA A 120 -19.13 9.48 12.43
C ALA A 120 -20.62 9.14 12.69
N TRP A 121 -20.89 7.96 13.24
CA TRP A 121 -22.25 7.58 13.64
C TRP A 121 -22.78 8.42 14.81
N LEU A 122 -21.97 8.67 15.84
CA LEU A 122 -22.36 9.53 16.98
C LEU A 122 -22.58 10.98 16.56
N HIS A 123 -21.87 11.47 15.55
CA HIS A 123 -22.07 12.80 14.97
C HIS A 123 -23.22 12.86 13.96
N HIS A 124 -23.91 11.74 13.69
CA HIS A 124 -24.97 11.63 12.69
C HIS A 124 -24.52 11.91 11.24
N ASP A 125 -23.22 11.79 10.96
CA ASP A 125 -22.67 11.95 9.61
C ASP A 125 -22.97 10.73 8.72
N ILE A 126 -23.18 9.57 9.35
CA ILE A 126 -23.53 8.31 8.68
C ILE A 126 -24.72 7.64 9.37
N ALA A 127 -25.55 6.95 8.59
CA ALA A 127 -26.58 6.05 9.07
C ALA A 127 -26.15 4.60 8.89
N LEU A 128 -26.14 3.82 9.97
CA LEU A 128 -25.85 2.39 9.91
C LEU A 128 -27.15 1.64 9.61
N THR A 129 -27.18 0.93 8.49
CA THR A 129 -28.27 0.02 8.12
C THR A 129 -27.74 -1.41 8.10
N TYR A 130 -28.54 -2.35 8.63
CA TYR A 130 -28.20 -3.76 8.55
C TYR A 130 -28.61 -4.30 7.18
N ASP A 131 -27.66 -4.91 6.50
CA ASP A 131 -27.90 -5.69 5.29
C ASP A 131 -27.43 -7.13 5.50
N ALA A 132 -27.90 -8.04 4.65
CA ALA A 132 -27.52 -9.43 4.75
C ALA A 132 -26.00 -9.60 4.52
N ILE A 133 -25.36 -10.31 5.43
CA ILE A 133 -23.93 -10.65 5.28
C ILE A 133 -23.80 -11.71 4.19
N HIS A 134 -23.04 -11.38 3.13
CA HIS A 134 -22.65 -12.32 2.11
C HIS A 134 -21.21 -12.79 2.37
N PRO A 135 -20.99 -13.97 3.01
CA PRO A 135 -19.66 -14.38 3.47
C PRO A 135 -18.61 -14.42 2.35
N LEU A 136 -19.01 -14.88 1.17
CA LEU A 136 -18.12 -14.93 0.01
C LEU A 136 -17.68 -13.52 -0.42
N TRP A 137 -18.60 -12.56 -0.46
CA TRP A 137 -18.29 -11.17 -0.78
C TRP A 137 -17.31 -10.56 0.22
N PHE A 138 -17.57 -10.77 1.51
CA PHE A 138 -16.67 -10.32 2.57
C PHE A 138 -15.25 -10.86 2.39
N VAL A 139 -15.11 -12.18 2.16
CA VAL A 139 -13.79 -12.82 1.96
C VAL A 139 -13.08 -12.26 0.72
N VAL A 140 -13.79 -12.12 -0.41
CA VAL A 140 -13.17 -11.60 -1.64
C VAL A 140 -12.75 -10.14 -1.48
N VAL A 141 -13.60 -9.28 -0.93
CA VAL A 141 -13.26 -7.87 -0.69
C VAL A 141 -12.08 -7.77 0.27
N PHE A 142 -12.09 -8.52 1.38
CA PHE A 142 -10.97 -8.56 2.32
C PHE A 142 -9.65 -8.95 1.63
N LEU A 143 -9.65 -9.99 0.80
CA LEU A 143 -8.46 -10.43 0.09
C LEU A 143 -7.99 -9.40 -0.93
N THR A 144 -8.89 -8.77 -1.68
CA THR A 144 -8.52 -7.77 -2.68
C THR A 144 -8.00 -6.48 -2.06
N VAL A 145 -8.59 -6.02 -0.96
CA VAL A 145 -8.09 -4.90 -0.15
C VAL A 145 -6.72 -5.23 0.45
N PHE A 146 -6.52 -6.46 0.94
CA PHE A 146 -5.21 -6.90 1.42
C PHE A 146 -4.14 -6.88 0.31
N ILE A 147 -4.50 -7.26 -0.93
CA ILE A 147 -3.61 -7.15 -2.10
C ILE A 147 -3.21 -5.69 -2.34
N GLN A 148 -4.17 -4.77 -2.34
CA GLN A 148 -3.91 -3.34 -2.52
C GLN A 148 -2.98 -2.81 -1.42
N SER A 149 -3.37 -2.97 -0.15
CA SER A 149 -2.59 -2.49 0.99
C SER A 149 -1.16 -3.01 0.97
N SER A 150 -1.00 -4.31 0.70
CA SER A 150 0.33 -4.92 0.61
C SER A 150 1.16 -4.41 -0.56
N ALA A 151 0.54 -4.05 -1.70
CA ALA A 151 1.23 -3.43 -2.83
C ALA A 151 1.73 -2.03 -2.48
N GLU A 152 0.92 -1.23 -1.80
CA GLU A 152 1.30 0.10 -1.32
C GLU A 152 2.42 0.03 -0.28
N GLU A 153 2.34 -0.90 0.67
CA GLU A 153 3.39 -1.12 1.65
C GLU A 153 4.70 -1.61 1.00
N LEU A 154 4.61 -2.48 -0.02
CA LEU A 154 5.78 -2.91 -0.78
C LEU A 154 6.48 -1.72 -1.46
N LEU A 155 5.73 -0.82 -2.10
CA LEU A 155 6.30 0.34 -2.78
C LEU A 155 6.79 1.39 -1.78
N CYS A 156 5.99 1.74 -0.79
CA CYS A 156 6.31 2.83 0.12
C CYS A 156 7.34 2.38 1.16
N ARG A 157 7.03 1.37 1.97
CA ARG A 157 7.89 0.97 3.10
C ARG A 157 8.92 -0.08 2.71
N GLY A 158 8.59 -0.95 1.77
CA GLY A 158 9.53 -1.95 1.23
C GLY A 158 10.56 -1.31 0.30
N PHE A 159 10.14 -0.49 -0.65
CA PHE A 159 11.03 0.04 -1.69
C PHE A 159 11.56 1.45 -1.36
N LEU A 160 10.69 2.47 -1.34
CA LEU A 160 11.10 3.87 -1.16
C LEU A 160 11.78 4.09 0.19
N TYR A 161 11.12 3.74 1.29
CA TYR A 161 11.65 3.93 2.65
C TYR A 161 13.02 3.27 2.82
N GLN A 162 13.18 2.02 2.37
CA GLN A 162 14.45 1.31 2.49
C GLN A 162 15.57 1.99 1.66
N LYS A 163 15.26 2.54 0.50
CA LYS A 163 16.21 3.30 -0.32
C LYS A 163 16.58 4.64 0.34
N LEU A 164 15.60 5.37 0.87
CA LEU A 164 15.84 6.60 1.62
C LEU A 164 16.71 6.35 2.87
N ARG A 165 16.43 5.30 3.63
CA ARG A 165 17.21 4.89 4.80
C ARG A 165 18.67 4.55 4.47
N ARG A 166 18.95 4.09 3.27
CA ARG A 166 20.31 3.80 2.78
C ARG A 166 21.02 5.03 2.25
N SER A 167 20.26 5.94 1.63
CA SER A 167 20.80 7.13 0.99
C SER A 167 21.07 8.28 1.97
N TYR A 168 20.24 8.39 3.01
CA TYR A 168 20.32 9.48 3.98
C TYR A 168 20.65 8.94 5.38
N LYS A 169 21.58 9.60 6.08
CA LYS A 169 21.97 9.23 7.45
C LYS A 169 20.86 9.54 8.47
N ASN A 170 20.18 10.68 8.27
CA ASN A 170 19.09 11.11 9.15
C ASN A 170 17.83 10.27 8.86
N PRO A 171 17.31 9.52 9.86
CA PRO A 171 16.10 8.70 9.68
C PRO A 171 14.85 9.54 9.39
N VAL A 172 14.80 10.77 9.84
CA VAL A 172 13.66 11.69 9.59
C VAL A 172 13.43 11.87 8.09
N VAL A 173 14.49 11.92 7.28
CA VAL A 173 14.36 12.04 5.82
C VAL A 173 13.61 10.83 5.23
N ALA A 174 13.86 9.63 5.73
CA ALA A 174 13.17 8.45 5.26
C ALA A 174 11.71 8.40 5.75
N ILE A 175 11.47 8.76 7.01
CA ILE A 175 10.13 8.78 7.62
C ILE A 175 9.26 9.83 6.94
N VAL A 176 9.69 11.08 6.95
CA VAL A 176 8.92 12.20 6.39
C VAL A 176 8.83 12.12 4.85
N GLY A 177 9.95 11.82 4.19
CA GLY A 177 9.99 11.71 2.73
C GLY A 177 9.09 10.59 2.20
N ASN A 178 9.09 9.43 2.83
CA ASN A 178 8.18 8.36 2.46
C ASN A 178 6.70 8.73 2.69
N SER A 179 6.40 9.34 3.84
CA SER A 179 5.03 9.74 4.20
C SER A 179 4.49 10.85 3.29
N LEU A 180 5.38 11.77 2.90
CA LEU A 180 5.02 12.83 1.95
C LEU A 180 4.64 12.27 0.58
N LEU A 181 5.47 11.35 0.02
CA LEU A 181 5.11 10.73 -1.25
C LEU A 181 3.80 9.92 -1.11
N PHE A 182 3.63 9.18 -0.01
CA PHE A 182 2.40 8.43 0.25
C PHE A 182 1.17 9.34 0.19
N ALA A 183 1.20 10.50 0.88
CA ALA A 183 0.11 11.45 0.84
C ALA A 183 -0.10 12.09 -0.55
N LEU A 184 0.99 12.40 -1.27
CA LEU A 184 0.91 12.97 -2.62
C LEU A 184 0.27 12.00 -3.63
N LEU A 185 0.51 10.71 -3.50
CA LEU A 185 -0.11 9.69 -4.36
C LEU A 185 -1.63 9.62 -4.20
N HIS A 186 -2.15 10.00 -3.03
CA HIS A 186 -3.59 10.03 -2.74
C HIS A 186 -4.30 11.31 -3.23
N LEU A 187 -3.56 12.31 -3.72
CA LEU A 187 -4.16 13.53 -4.30
C LEU A 187 -5.03 13.25 -5.55
N ALA A 188 -4.81 12.11 -6.20
CA ALA A 188 -5.60 11.69 -7.35
C ALA A 188 -6.95 11.04 -6.97
N ASN A 189 -7.20 10.78 -5.68
CA ASN A 189 -8.46 10.18 -5.22
C ASN A 189 -9.61 11.18 -5.29
N HIS A 190 -10.81 10.71 -5.60
CA HIS A 190 -12.00 11.56 -5.64
C HIS A 190 -12.35 12.06 -4.23
N GLY A 191 -12.77 13.33 -4.15
CA GLY A 191 -13.26 13.91 -2.89
C GLY A 191 -12.16 14.24 -1.86
N VAL A 192 -10.88 14.18 -2.25
CA VAL A 192 -9.76 14.50 -1.35
C VAL A 192 -9.81 15.96 -0.91
N THR A 193 -9.75 16.18 0.40
CA THR A 193 -9.64 17.48 1.04
C THR A 193 -8.23 17.69 1.61
N ILE A 194 -7.90 18.93 1.96
CA ILE A 194 -6.62 19.25 2.64
C ILE A 194 -6.51 18.44 3.95
N LEU A 195 -7.62 18.30 4.68
CA LEU A 195 -7.65 17.53 5.92
C LEU A 195 -7.40 16.04 5.69
N SER A 196 -7.97 15.47 4.61
CA SER A 196 -7.70 14.07 4.21
C SER A 196 -6.22 13.87 3.91
N VAL A 197 -5.60 14.77 3.14
CA VAL A 197 -4.16 14.69 2.80
C VAL A 197 -3.30 14.77 4.06
N LEU A 198 -3.62 15.66 4.99
CA LEU A 198 -2.92 15.78 6.26
C LEU A 198 -3.05 14.49 7.09
N ASN A 199 -4.25 13.92 7.15
CA ASN A 199 -4.49 12.65 7.85
C ASN A 199 -3.66 11.51 7.22
N ILE A 200 -3.71 11.35 5.90
CA ILE A 200 -2.92 10.34 5.17
C ILE A 200 -1.41 10.53 5.41
N PHE A 201 -0.95 11.78 5.45
CA PHE A 201 0.45 12.08 5.77
C PHE A 201 0.82 11.62 7.19
N LEU A 202 -0.02 11.92 8.20
CA LEU A 202 0.21 11.51 9.60
C LEU A 202 0.17 9.99 9.77
N VAL A 203 -0.76 9.32 9.09
CA VAL A 203 -0.83 7.84 9.03
C VAL A 203 0.43 7.29 8.36
N GLY A 204 0.90 7.93 7.29
CA GLY A 204 2.16 7.61 6.64
C GLY A 204 3.37 7.70 7.58
N ILE A 205 3.43 8.72 8.42
CA ILE A 205 4.45 8.87 9.48
C ILE A 205 4.35 7.72 10.48
N LEU A 206 3.14 7.43 10.96
CA LEU A 206 2.91 6.34 11.93
C LEU A 206 3.44 5.00 11.39
N PHE A 207 3.10 4.64 10.15
CA PHE A 207 3.56 3.41 9.53
C PHE A 207 5.08 3.39 9.32
N SER A 208 5.67 4.52 8.94
CA SER A 208 7.13 4.63 8.82
C SER A 208 7.85 4.49 10.16
N LEU A 209 7.25 4.99 11.26
CA LEU A 209 7.74 4.81 12.62
C LEU A 209 7.61 3.35 13.07
N MET A 210 6.51 2.66 12.74
CA MET A 210 6.36 1.23 13.02
C MET A 210 7.48 0.43 12.36
N VAL A 211 7.78 0.71 11.09
CA VAL A 211 8.92 0.05 10.40
C VAL A 211 10.24 0.42 11.05
N TYR A 212 10.41 1.65 11.52
CA TYR A 212 11.65 2.12 12.14
C TYR A 212 11.93 1.47 13.50
N TYR A 213 10.92 1.44 14.38
CA TYR A 213 11.08 0.97 15.76
C TYR A 213 10.83 -0.53 15.93
N MET A 214 9.90 -1.09 15.16
CA MET A 214 9.49 -2.49 15.32
C MET A 214 10.19 -3.42 14.31
N ASP A 215 10.98 -2.87 13.37
CA ASP A 215 11.60 -3.61 12.27
C ASP A 215 10.58 -4.54 11.56
N SER A 216 9.34 -4.03 11.39
CA SER A 216 8.23 -4.79 10.85
C SER A 216 7.51 -4.02 9.76
N LEU A 217 7.59 -4.55 8.55
CA LEU A 217 6.75 -4.11 7.44
C LEU A 217 5.38 -4.80 7.50
N TRP A 218 5.30 -5.98 8.11
CA TRP A 218 4.05 -6.73 8.24
C TRP A 218 3.08 -6.08 9.23
N LEU A 219 3.60 -5.35 10.21
CA LEU A 219 2.79 -4.57 11.14
C LEU A 219 2.08 -3.42 10.42
N SER A 220 2.73 -2.76 9.45
CA SER A 220 2.15 -1.65 8.70
C SER A 220 1.16 -2.06 7.60
N LEU A 221 0.98 -3.37 7.35
CA LEU A 221 -0.12 -3.93 6.54
C LEU A 221 -1.52 -3.68 7.14
N ILE A 222 -1.60 -2.87 8.20
CA ILE A 222 -2.83 -2.36 8.83
C ILE A 222 -3.71 -1.60 7.85
N HIS A 223 -3.14 -1.10 6.76
CA HIS A 223 -3.80 -0.22 5.81
C HIS A 223 -4.93 -0.97 5.09
N ILE A 224 -6.03 -1.08 5.80
CA ILE A 224 -7.32 -1.41 5.20
C ILE A 224 -7.80 -0.08 4.65
N SER A 225 -7.69 0.07 3.33
CA SER A 225 -8.05 1.28 2.61
C SER A 225 -9.40 1.85 3.03
N GLU A 226 -9.43 3.13 3.03
CA GLU A 226 -10.60 4.00 3.13
C GLU A 226 -11.71 3.65 2.17
#